data_3db31027fe4200ae9939441c0b75dbc8
#
_entry.id   3db31027fe4200ae9939441c0b75dbc8
#
_cell.length_a   1.000
_cell.length_b   1.000
_cell.length_c   1.000
_cell.angle_alpha   90.00
_cell.angle_beta   90.00
_cell.angle_gamma   90.00
#
_symmetry.space_group_name_H-M   'P 1'
#
loop_
_entity.id
_entity.type
_entity.pdbx_description
1 polymer ?
#
loop_
_entity_poly.entity_id
_entity_poly.type
_entity_poly.pdbx_seq_one_letter_code
_entity_poly.pdbx_strand_id
1 'polypeptide(L)'
;MEERLQKLLSAAGLCSRRSAEDYIEAGRVTVNGQIAKLGDKADLSRDRVALDGVEIGPAAEPVYLMLNKPRGYVTTLSDEEGRPTVAQLVADCGVRVWPVGRLDLDSEGLLLLTNDGALTHRLIHPSHEVEKQYLVLVSGDMEAALPVLNGPMELDGVALAPAQVDRLGPNLLSFRIHEGKNRQIRRMCQQVGLTVKALRRVREGQVQLGGLKLGKWRYLTEEEVALLKAL
;
A
#
# COMPACT_ATOMS: atom_id res chain seq x y z
N MET A 1 -21.89 -2.54 15.92
CA MET A 1 -20.74 -1.95 16.67
C MET A 1 -20.51 -0.54 16.16
N GLU A 2 -20.37 0.44 17.05
CA GLU A 2 -20.18 1.83 16.66
C GLU A 2 -18.81 2.08 16.02
N GLU A 3 -18.81 2.71 14.86
CA GLU A 3 -17.61 3.12 14.13
C GLU A 3 -17.62 4.62 13.82
N ARG A 4 -16.44 5.21 13.63
CA ARG A 4 -16.30 6.61 13.23
C ARG A 4 -17.00 6.85 11.89
N LEU A 5 -17.73 7.96 11.72
CA LEU A 5 -18.47 8.27 10.49
C LEU A 5 -17.58 8.30 9.26
N GLN A 6 -16.38 8.90 9.33
CA GLN A 6 -15.45 8.90 8.20
C GLN A 6 -15.00 7.48 7.80
N LYS A 7 -15.00 6.52 8.72
CA LYS A 7 -14.71 5.12 8.39
C LYS A 7 -15.89 4.49 7.66
N LEU A 8 -17.12 4.72 8.12
CA LEU A 8 -18.35 4.21 7.49
C LEU A 8 -18.51 4.75 6.06
N LEU A 9 -18.37 6.06 5.86
CA LEU A 9 -18.45 6.71 4.54
C LEU A 9 -17.39 6.16 3.57
N SER A 10 -16.18 5.96 4.06
CA SER A 10 -15.09 5.40 3.25
C SER A 10 -15.30 3.92 2.93
N ALA A 11 -15.83 3.12 3.88
CA ALA A 11 -16.14 1.71 3.69
C ALA A 11 -17.31 1.50 2.71
N ALA A 12 -18.27 2.43 2.68
CA ALA A 12 -19.34 2.46 1.67
C ALA A 12 -18.84 2.89 0.27
N GLY A 13 -17.55 3.19 0.10
CA GLY A 13 -16.95 3.54 -1.19
C GLY A 13 -17.18 4.98 -1.65
N LEU A 14 -17.83 5.82 -0.84
CA LEU A 14 -18.27 7.15 -1.24
C LEU A 14 -17.13 8.18 -1.36
N CYS A 15 -16.16 8.13 -0.45
CA CYS A 15 -15.07 9.12 -0.40
C CYS A 15 -13.84 8.61 0.36
N SER A 16 -12.78 9.41 0.43
CA SER A 16 -11.67 9.15 1.35
C SER A 16 -12.08 9.49 2.79
N ARG A 17 -11.36 8.95 3.80
CA ARG A 17 -11.61 9.31 5.21
C ARG A 17 -11.42 10.81 5.46
N ARG A 18 -10.44 11.46 4.81
CA ARG A 18 -10.21 12.91 4.90
C ARG A 18 -11.36 13.69 4.26
N SER A 19 -11.75 13.34 3.04
CA SER A 19 -12.91 13.99 2.40
C SER A 19 -14.20 13.78 3.19
N ALA A 20 -14.34 12.64 3.89
CA ALA A 20 -15.46 12.42 4.79
C ALA A 20 -15.43 13.38 6.01
N GLU A 21 -14.26 13.68 6.54
CA GLU A 21 -14.08 14.69 7.60
C GLU A 21 -14.49 16.08 7.08
N ASP A 22 -14.04 16.45 5.85
CA ASP A 22 -14.45 17.71 5.20
C ASP A 22 -15.98 17.77 5.02
N TYR A 23 -16.63 16.67 4.63
CA TYR A 23 -18.09 16.61 4.48
C TYR A 23 -18.83 16.72 5.81
N ILE A 24 -18.28 16.14 6.87
CA ILE A 24 -18.84 16.25 8.22
C ILE A 24 -18.75 17.71 8.72
N GLU A 25 -17.59 18.35 8.55
CA GLU A 25 -17.38 19.76 8.92
C GLU A 25 -18.28 20.70 8.13
N ALA A 26 -18.52 20.41 6.85
CA ALA A 26 -19.43 21.16 6.00
C ALA A 26 -20.93 20.92 6.31
N GLY A 27 -21.26 20.09 7.34
CA GLY A 27 -22.65 19.80 7.73
C GLY A 27 -23.43 18.93 6.73
N ARG A 28 -22.73 18.24 5.79
CA ARG A 28 -23.35 17.43 4.74
C ARG A 28 -23.72 16.02 5.20
N VAL A 29 -23.21 15.60 6.37
CA VAL A 29 -23.45 14.26 6.93
C VAL A 29 -24.45 14.35 8.07
N THR A 30 -25.43 13.45 8.08
CA THR A 30 -26.42 13.36 9.17
C THR A 30 -26.44 11.96 9.76
N VAL A 31 -26.76 11.86 11.05
CA VAL A 31 -27.05 10.61 11.76
C VAL A 31 -28.45 10.75 12.35
N ASN A 32 -29.37 9.86 11.99
CA ASN A 32 -30.76 9.87 12.41
C ASN A 32 -31.45 11.25 12.16
N GLY A 33 -31.07 11.93 11.07
CA GLY A 33 -31.59 13.22 10.68
C GLY A 33 -30.93 14.44 11.35
N GLN A 34 -29.99 14.23 12.26
CA GLN A 34 -29.25 15.33 12.93
C GLN A 34 -27.87 15.51 12.26
N ILE A 35 -27.44 16.77 12.09
CA ILE A 35 -26.13 17.10 11.52
C ILE A 35 -25.04 16.53 12.43
N ALA A 36 -24.17 15.73 11.84
CA ALA A 36 -23.05 15.10 12.51
C ALA A 36 -21.87 16.06 12.72
N LYS A 37 -21.05 15.75 13.74
CA LYS A 37 -19.82 16.48 14.07
C LYS A 37 -18.59 15.58 13.95
N LEU A 38 -17.42 16.19 13.77
CA LEU A 38 -16.16 15.45 13.81
C LEU A 38 -16.05 14.64 15.12
N GLY A 39 -15.69 13.38 14.95
CA GLY A 39 -15.57 12.46 16.09
C GLY A 39 -16.82 11.62 16.35
N ASP A 40 -17.96 11.96 15.79
CA ASP A 40 -19.18 11.17 15.92
C ASP A 40 -19.00 9.76 15.38
N LYS A 41 -19.77 8.83 15.93
CA LYS A 41 -19.83 7.42 15.59
C LYS A 41 -21.26 7.01 15.31
N ALA A 42 -21.43 5.97 14.54
CA ALA A 42 -22.72 5.34 14.30
C ALA A 42 -22.58 3.82 14.13
N ASP A 43 -23.68 3.12 14.30
CA ASP A 43 -23.81 1.71 14.03
C ASP A 43 -24.88 1.50 12.96
N LEU A 44 -24.49 1.19 11.73
CA LEU A 44 -25.40 1.05 10.58
C LEU A 44 -26.46 -0.04 10.75
N SER A 45 -26.36 -0.90 11.79
CA SER A 45 -27.42 -1.85 12.11
C SER A 45 -28.64 -1.21 12.81
N ARG A 46 -28.49 0.03 13.33
CA ARG A 46 -29.53 0.74 14.08
C ARG A 46 -29.62 2.24 13.76
N ASP A 47 -28.56 2.82 13.19
CA ASP A 47 -28.50 4.25 12.88
C ASP A 47 -28.58 4.46 11.37
N ARG A 48 -29.30 5.50 10.97
CA ARG A 48 -29.36 5.97 9.58
C ARG A 48 -28.33 7.07 9.40
N VAL A 49 -27.30 6.76 8.62
CA VAL A 49 -26.28 7.75 8.24
C VAL A 49 -26.54 8.17 6.81
N ALA A 50 -26.57 9.49 6.54
CA ALA A 50 -26.78 10.01 5.19
C ALA A 50 -25.73 11.07 4.83
N LEU A 51 -25.35 11.09 3.56
CA LEU A 51 -24.54 12.13 2.92
C LEU A 51 -25.40 12.87 1.91
N ASP A 52 -25.52 14.18 2.04
CA ASP A 52 -26.38 15.04 1.21
C ASP A 52 -27.84 14.54 1.13
N GLY A 53 -28.36 13.99 2.21
CA GLY A 53 -29.71 13.43 2.28
C GLY A 53 -29.87 12.03 1.69
N VAL A 54 -28.81 11.45 1.12
CA VAL A 54 -28.83 10.08 0.60
C VAL A 54 -28.26 9.13 1.67
N GLU A 55 -29.07 8.17 2.11
CA GLU A 55 -28.66 7.18 3.11
C GLU A 55 -27.50 6.30 2.56
N ILE A 56 -26.46 6.13 3.37
CA ILE A 56 -25.33 5.31 2.97
C ILE A 56 -25.65 3.81 3.10
N GLY A 57 -25.25 3.05 2.10
CA GLY A 57 -25.39 1.60 2.12
C GLY A 57 -24.40 0.89 3.05
N PRO A 58 -24.51 -0.43 3.18
CA PRO A 58 -23.51 -1.23 3.89
C PRO A 58 -22.14 -1.08 3.23
N ALA A 59 -21.10 -1.50 3.96
CA ALA A 59 -19.75 -1.55 3.40
C ALA A 59 -19.74 -2.41 2.12
N ALA A 60 -19.01 -1.94 1.11
CA ALA A 60 -18.80 -2.73 -0.10
C ALA A 60 -18.09 -4.05 0.24
N GLU A 61 -18.41 -5.11 -0.49
CA GLU A 61 -17.73 -6.40 -0.35
C GLU A 61 -16.22 -6.24 -0.50
N PRO A 62 -15.43 -6.93 0.35
CA PRO A 62 -13.97 -6.81 0.30
C PRO A 62 -13.40 -7.30 -1.03
N VAL A 63 -12.57 -6.48 -1.64
CA VAL A 63 -11.88 -6.78 -2.90
C VAL A 63 -10.38 -6.70 -2.69
N TYR A 64 -9.66 -7.65 -3.26
CA TYR A 64 -8.21 -7.78 -3.11
C TYR A 64 -7.55 -7.92 -4.47
N LEU A 65 -6.72 -6.96 -4.84
CA LEU A 65 -6.05 -6.90 -6.14
C LEU A 65 -4.53 -6.96 -5.97
N MET A 66 -3.89 -7.61 -6.93
CA MET A 66 -2.46 -7.49 -7.19
C MET A 66 -2.25 -6.74 -8.50
N LEU A 67 -1.51 -5.66 -8.46
CA LEU A 67 -1.05 -4.91 -9.63
C LEU A 67 0.46 -5.11 -9.80
N ASN A 68 0.91 -5.41 -11.02
CA ASN A 68 2.31 -5.26 -11.38
C ASN A 68 2.55 -3.80 -11.80
N LYS A 69 2.82 -2.95 -10.82
CA LYS A 69 2.97 -1.50 -11.02
C LYS A 69 4.14 -1.19 -11.96
N PRO A 70 3.95 -0.45 -13.05
CA PRO A 70 5.04 0.05 -13.86
C PRO A 70 5.69 1.29 -13.24
N ARG A 71 6.87 1.65 -13.72
CA ARG A 71 7.51 2.95 -13.42
C ARG A 71 6.69 4.09 -14.02
N GLY A 72 6.86 5.30 -13.50
CA GLY A 72 6.17 6.48 -13.98
C GLY A 72 4.76 6.67 -13.42
N TYR A 73 4.27 5.76 -12.58
CA TYR A 73 2.96 5.87 -11.91
C TYR A 73 3.15 6.17 -10.43
N VAL A 74 2.46 7.18 -9.94
CA VAL A 74 2.46 7.52 -8.50
C VAL A 74 1.54 6.57 -7.75
N THR A 75 1.97 6.09 -6.58
CA THR A 75 1.15 5.23 -5.73
C THR A 75 0.17 6.08 -4.90
N THR A 76 -0.88 6.54 -5.54
CA THR A 76 -1.95 7.36 -4.96
C THR A 76 -3.26 7.15 -5.72
N LEU A 77 -4.38 7.56 -5.12
CA LEU A 77 -5.68 7.60 -5.78
C LEU A 77 -5.89 8.89 -6.58
N SER A 78 -5.25 9.99 -6.17
CA SER A 78 -5.31 11.30 -6.81
C SER A 78 -3.95 11.96 -6.73
N ASP A 79 -3.58 12.72 -7.74
CA ASP A 79 -2.32 13.46 -7.81
C ASP A 79 -2.59 14.89 -8.27
N GLU A 80 -2.18 15.87 -7.47
CA GLU A 80 -2.41 17.29 -7.73
C GLU A 80 -1.52 17.83 -8.86
N GLU A 81 -0.39 17.17 -9.14
CA GLU A 81 0.52 17.51 -10.23
C GLU A 81 0.11 16.89 -11.58
N GLY A 82 -1.01 16.13 -11.62
CA GLY A 82 -1.52 15.52 -12.84
C GLY A 82 -0.69 14.33 -13.35
N ARG A 83 0.19 13.76 -12.54
CA ARG A 83 0.98 12.58 -12.92
C ARG A 83 0.08 11.34 -13.00
N PRO A 84 0.42 10.36 -13.87
CA PRO A 84 -0.29 9.08 -13.89
C PRO A 84 -0.29 8.39 -12.53
N THR A 85 -1.45 7.85 -12.11
CA THR A 85 -1.61 7.20 -10.81
C THR A 85 -1.94 5.72 -10.95
N VAL A 86 -1.66 4.93 -9.91
CA VAL A 86 -2.02 3.50 -9.87
C VAL A 86 -3.53 3.29 -9.91
N ALA A 87 -4.33 4.28 -9.48
CA ALA A 87 -5.78 4.21 -9.56
C ALA A 87 -6.29 4.08 -11.00
N GLN A 88 -5.63 4.74 -11.96
CA GLN A 88 -5.98 4.65 -13.39
C GLN A 88 -5.77 3.25 -13.94
N LEU A 89 -4.76 2.51 -13.43
CA LEU A 89 -4.43 1.15 -13.89
C LEU A 89 -5.43 0.09 -13.42
N VAL A 90 -6.22 0.39 -12.38
CA VAL A 90 -7.20 -0.52 -11.78
C VAL A 90 -8.63 0.02 -11.85
N ALA A 91 -8.87 1.06 -12.65
CA ALA A 91 -10.17 1.73 -12.74
C ALA A 91 -11.30 0.81 -13.19
N ASP A 92 -10.96 -0.20 -13.99
CA ASP A 92 -11.88 -1.21 -14.53
C ASP A 92 -12.28 -2.29 -13.52
N CYS A 93 -11.75 -2.28 -12.29
CA CYS A 93 -12.19 -3.21 -11.24
C CYS A 93 -13.62 -2.92 -10.73
N GLY A 94 -14.18 -1.75 -11.04
CA GLY A 94 -15.57 -1.39 -10.73
C GLY A 94 -15.84 -1.02 -9.26
N VAL A 95 -14.87 -1.15 -8.37
CA VAL A 95 -14.96 -0.81 -6.93
C VAL A 95 -13.85 0.14 -6.54
N ARG A 96 -14.13 0.99 -5.57
CA ARG A 96 -13.11 1.88 -5.02
C ARG A 96 -12.14 1.09 -4.15
N VAL A 97 -10.90 0.95 -4.60
CA VAL A 97 -9.79 0.33 -3.86
C VAL A 97 -8.67 1.34 -3.62
N TRP A 98 -7.83 1.09 -2.65
CA TRP A 98 -6.63 1.91 -2.37
C TRP A 98 -5.39 1.03 -2.24
N PRO A 99 -4.19 1.58 -2.53
CA PRO A 99 -2.95 0.83 -2.41
C PRO A 99 -2.62 0.51 -0.96
N VAL A 100 -2.13 -0.71 -0.73
CA VAL A 100 -1.58 -1.18 0.54
C VAL A 100 -0.09 -0.86 0.55
N GLY A 101 0.28 0.18 1.27
CA GLY A 101 1.63 0.73 1.21
C GLY A 101 1.92 1.43 -0.11
N ARG A 102 3.21 1.63 -0.39
CA ARG A 102 3.64 2.38 -1.58
C ARG A 102 4.85 1.74 -2.26
N LEU A 103 4.94 1.99 -3.55
CA LEU A 103 6.17 1.89 -4.35
C LEU A 103 6.47 3.27 -4.93
N ASP A 104 7.75 3.64 -4.97
CA ASP A 104 8.17 4.92 -5.54
C ASP A 104 7.84 5.02 -7.04
N LEU A 105 7.84 6.23 -7.57
CA LEU A 105 7.58 6.53 -8.98
C LEU A 105 8.49 5.72 -9.92
N ASP A 106 9.78 5.59 -9.54
CA ASP A 106 10.83 4.91 -10.28
C ASP A 106 11.01 3.42 -9.89
N SER A 107 10.09 2.88 -9.09
CA SER A 107 10.06 1.47 -8.69
C SER A 107 8.88 0.74 -9.34
N GLU A 108 9.02 -0.56 -9.53
CA GLU A 108 8.01 -1.40 -10.18
C GLU A 108 7.71 -2.68 -9.39
N GLY A 109 6.71 -3.43 -9.83
CA GLY A 109 6.40 -4.76 -9.31
C GLY A 109 5.13 -4.82 -8.49
N LEU A 110 5.08 -5.78 -7.58
CA LEU A 110 3.91 -6.14 -6.78
C LEU A 110 3.42 -4.97 -5.93
N LEU A 111 2.21 -4.54 -6.19
CA LEU A 111 1.47 -3.60 -5.35
C LEU A 111 0.09 -4.20 -5.07
N LEU A 112 -0.23 -4.36 -3.80
CA LEU A 112 -1.56 -4.79 -3.36
C LEU A 112 -2.50 -3.58 -3.30
N LEU A 113 -3.76 -3.77 -3.71
CA LEU A 113 -4.82 -2.79 -3.53
C LEU A 113 -6.07 -3.49 -2.97
N THR A 114 -6.81 -2.79 -2.11
CA THR A 114 -8.02 -3.34 -1.48
C THR A 114 -8.92 -2.23 -0.98
N ASN A 115 -10.17 -2.56 -0.66
CA ASN A 115 -11.09 -1.75 0.15
C ASN A 115 -11.21 -2.27 1.60
N ASP A 116 -10.41 -3.29 1.99
CA ASP A 116 -10.34 -3.80 3.37
C ASP A 116 -9.32 -3.00 4.19
N GLY A 117 -9.84 -2.08 5.01
CA GLY A 117 -8.99 -1.24 5.88
C GLY A 117 -8.31 -2.01 7.02
N ALA A 118 -8.88 -3.14 7.46
CA ALA A 118 -8.28 -3.96 8.51
C ALA A 118 -7.05 -4.69 7.99
N LEU A 119 -7.17 -5.31 6.79
CA LEU A 119 -6.04 -5.94 6.12
C LEU A 119 -4.97 -4.89 5.76
N THR A 120 -5.37 -3.72 5.24
CA THR A 120 -4.44 -2.62 4.96
C THR A 120 -3.60 -2.27 6.18
N HIS A 121 -4.25 -2.04 7.33
CA HIS A 121 -3.54 -1.71 8.59
C HIS A 121 -2.55 -2.80 8.97
N ARG A 122 -2.97 -4.07 8.93
CA ARG A 122 -2.12 -5.22 9.25
C ARG A 122 -0.86 -5.28 8.38
N LEU A 123 -0.98 -5.09 7.08
CA LEU A 123 0.13 -5.20 6.14
C LEU A 123 1.12 -4.03 6.17
N ILE A 124 0.67 -2.82 6.58
CA ILE A 124 1.53 -1.63 6.57
C ILE A 124 2.06 -1.25 7.96
N HIS A 125 1.44 -1.74 9.04
CA HIS A 125 1.85 -1.35 10.38
C HIS A 125 3.19 -2.00 10.75
N PRO A 126 4.18 -1.23 11.23
CA PRO A 126 5.53 -1.72 11.49
C PRO A 126 5.60 -2.93 12.45
N SER A 127 4.65 -3.04 13.40
CA SER A 127 4.64 -4.13 14.39
C SER A 127 4.38 -5.52 13.80
N HIS A 128 3.88 -5.61 12.56
CA HIS A 128 3.60 -6.89 11.91
C HIS A 128 4.78 -7.40 11.08
N GLU A 129 5.83 -6.59 10.91
CA GLU A 129 7.09 -6.98 10.25
C GLU A 129 6.94 -7.77 8.95
N VAL A 130 5.94 -7.39 8.14
CA VAL A 130 5.63 -8.10 6.89
C VAL A 130 6.81 -8.03 5.94
N GLU A 131 7.42 -9.19 5.66
CA GLU A 131 8.57 -9.30 4.78
C GLU A 131 8.22 -8.91 3.33
N LYS A 132 9.10 -8.12 2.71
CA LYS A 132 9.02 -7.72 1.31
C LYS A 132 10.30 -8.11 0.60
N GLN A 133 10.17 -8.75 -0.56
CA GLN A 133 11.32 -9.13 -1.39
C GLN A 133 11.39 -8.30 -2.65
N TYR A 134 12.60 -7.83 -2.93
CA TYR A 134 12.89 -7.00 -4.11
C TYR A 134 14.01 -7.61 -4.93
N LEU A 135 13.88 -7.55 -6.25
CA LEU A 135 14.97 -7.73 -7.19
C LEU A 135 15.52 -6.35 -7.55
N VAL A 136 16.84 -6.20 -7.40
CA VAL A 136 17.52 -4.90 -7.54
C VAL A 136 18.67 -5.06 -8.55
N LEU A 137 18.52 -4.44 -9.71
CA LEU A 137 19.60 -4.34 -10.68
C LEU A 137 20.51 -3.17 -10.29
N VAL A 138 21.78 -3.45 -10.12
CA VAL A 138 22.77 -2.46 -9.66
C VAL A 138 23.97 -2.37 -10.59
N SER A 139 24.74 -1.30 -10.44
CA SER A 139 26.12 -1.20 -10.94
C SER A 139 27.03 -0.76 -9.80
N GLY A 140 28.27 -1.23 -9.79
CA GLY A 140 29.26 -1.00 -8.75
C GLY A 140 29.87 -2.32 -8.25
N ASP A 141 30.70 -2.23 -7.22
CA ASP A 141 31.37 -3.39 -6.62
C ASP A 141 30.44 -4.08 -5.62
N MET A 142 29.74 -5.14 -6.09
CA MET A 142 28.83 -5.91 -5.25
C MET A 142 29.56 -6.78 -4.23
N GLU A 143 30.79 -7.19 -4.52
CA GLU A 143 31.55 -8.07 -3.61
C GLU A 143 31.92 -7.33 -2.33
N ALA A 144 32.42 -6.10 -2.48
CA ALA A 144 32.69 -5.22 -1.33
C ALA A 144 31.40 -4.77 -0.63
N ALA A 145 30.30 -4.59 -1.36
CA ALA A 145 29.02 -4.06 -0.83
C ALA A 145 28.24 -5.10 0.00
N LEU A 146 28.24 -6.38 -0.39
CA LEU A 146 27.37 -7.42 0.19
C LEU A 146 27.56 -7.61 1.71
N PRO A 147 28.78 -7.67 2.27
CA PRO A 147 28.96 -7.79 3.72
C PRO A 147 28.39 -6.61 4.49
N VAL A 148 28.52 -5.40 3.94
CA VAL A 148 27.99 -4.17 4.56
C VAL A 148 26.46 -4.14 4.50
N LEU A 149 25.86 -4.49 3.36
CA LEU A 149 24.40 -4.53 3.19
C LEU A 149 23.72 -5.56 4.10
N ASN A 150 24.40 -6.64 4.47
CA ASN A 150 23.94 -7.66 5.42
C ASN A 150 24.32 -7.34 6.88
N GLY A 151 25.10 -6.29 7.11
CA GLY A 151 25.46 -5.81 8.42
C GLY A 151 24.50 -4.78 8.99
N PRO A 152 24.78 -4.26 10.19
CA PRO A 152 24.02 -3.14 10.75
C PRO A 152 24.16 -1.89 9.87
N MET A 153 23.03 -1.29 9.50
CA MET A 153 22.97 -0.07 8.73
C MET A 153 22.08 0.96 9.39
N GLU A 154 22.29 2.22 9.07
CA GLU A 154 21.43 3.31 9.51
C GLU A 154 21.10 4.28 8.36
N LEU A 155 19.98 4.96 8.45
CA LEU A 155 19.59 6.06 7.57
C LEU A 155 19.15 7.24 8.41
N ASP A 156 19.76 8.41 8.16
CA ASP A 156 19.49 9.66 8.92
C ASP A 156 19.68 9.50 10.44
N GLY A 157 20.69 8.73 10.88
CA GLY A 157 20.96 8.45 12.29
C GLY A 157 19.97 7.47 12.94
N VAL A 158 19.10 6.82 12.15
CA VAL A 158 18.14 5.82 12.65
C VAL A 158 18.55 4.44 12.15
N ALA A 159 18.80 3.51 13.09
CA ALA A 159 19.12 2.14 12.76
C ALA A 159 18.02 1.49 11.92
N LEU A 160 18.44 0.69 10.94
CA LEU A 160 17.54 -0.14 10.12
C LEU A 160 17.33 -1.50 10.75
N ALA A 161 16.14 -2.07 10.54
CA ALA A 161 15.94 -3.49 10.74
C ALA A 161 16.89 -4.28 9.83
N PRO A 162 17.42 -5.43 10.29
CA PRO A 162 18.31 -6.24 9.48
C PRO A 162 17.71 -6.59 8.12
N ALA A 163 18.46 -6.35 7.06
CA ALA A 163 18.10 -6.79 5.72
C ALA A 163 18.84 -8.10 5.40
N GLN A 164 18.22 -8.95 4.60
CA GLN A 164 18.92 -10.07 4.00
C GLN A 164 19.12 -9.79 2.51
N VAL A 165 20.41 -9.80 2.08
CA VAL A 165 20.78 -9.44 0.71
C VAL A 165 21.59 -10.57 0.10
N ASP A 166 21.06 -11.15 -0.99
CA ASP A 166 21.69 -12.25 -1.70
C ASP A 166 22.06 -11.80 -3.13
N ARG A 167 23.21 -12.26 -3.62
CA ARG A 167 23.59 -12.05 -5.03
C ARG A 167 22.96 -13.14 -5.89
N LEU A 168 22.17 -12.73 -6.88
CA LEU A 168 21.51 -13.64 -7.83
C LEU A 168 22.20 -13.70 -9.19
N GLY A 169 23.09 -12.74 -9.48
CA GLY A 169 23.76 -12.66 -10.77
C GLY A 169 24.83 -11.57 -10.83
N PRO A 170 25.42 -11.32 -11.99
CA PRO A 170 26.51 -10.35 -12.15
C PRO A 170 26.17 -8.93 -11.65
N ASN A 171 24.93 -8.49 -11.84
CA ASN A 171 24.44 -7.16 -11.49
C ASN A 171 23.09 -7.20 -10.76
N LEU A 172 22.68 -8.37 -10.21
CA LEU A 172 21.37 -8.58 -9.65
C LEU A 172 21.47 -9.01 -8.19
N LEU A 173 20.82 -8.26 -7.31
CA LEU A 173 20.65 -8.55 -5.89
C LEU A 173 19.19 -8.86 -5.56
N SER A 174 18.98 -9.74 -4.57
CA SER A 174 17.71 -9.95 -3.89
C SER A 174 17.78 -9.32 -2.51
N PHE A 175 16.87 -8.41 -2.22
CA PHE A 175 16.71 -7.82 -0.89
C PHE A 175 15.46 -8.37 -0.23
N ARG A 176 15.56 -8.83 1.02
CA ARG A 176 14.43 -9.12 1.92
C ARG A 176 14.49 -8.17 3.10
N ILE A 177 13.43 -7.41 3.29
CA ILE A 177 13.30 -6.40 4.35
C ILE A 177 11.93 -6.48 5.02
N HIS A 178 11.86 -6.13 6.31
CA HIS A 178 10.63 -6.16 7.11
C HIS A 178 10.04 -4.76 7.36
N GLU A 179 10.73 -3.71 6.92
CA GLU A 179 10.31 -2.32 7.02
C GLU A 179 10.25 -1.66 5.63
N GLY A 180 9.90 -0.39 5.57
CA GLY A 180 9.82 0.34 4.28
C GLY A 180 10.02 1.83 4.48
N LYS A 181 11.24 2.25 4.91
CA LYS A 181 11.57 3.67 5.00
C LYS A 181 11.68 4.29 3.60
N ASN A 182 11.52 5.60 3.53
CA ASN A 182 11.57 6.32 2.25
C ASN A 182 12.85 5.98 1.47
N ARG A 183 12.68 5.41 0.27
CA ARG A 183 13.75 5.00 -0.66
C ARG A 183 14.85 4.13 -0.03
N GLN A 184 14.48 3.31 0.96
CA GLN A 184 15.41 2.58 1.84
C GLN A 184 16.48 1.81 1.05
N ILE A 185 16.09 0.89 0.17
CA ILE A 185 17.03 0.04 -0.60
C ILE A 185 17.96 0.89 -1.46
N ARG A 186 17.44 1.95 -2.11
CA ARG A 186 18.27 2.84 -2.94
C ARG A 186 19.31 3.58 -2.11
N ARG A 187 18.94 4.02 -0.91
CA ARG A 187 19.83 4.71 0.02
C ARG A 187 20.86 3.76 0.61
N MET A 188 20.46 2.54 0.98
CA MET A 188 21.39 1.49 1.41
C MET A 188 22.44 1.20 0.33
N CYS A 189 22.00 0.98 -0.92
CA CYS A 189 22.89 0.75 -2.04
C CYS A 189 23.85 1.94 -2.27
N GLN A 190 23.35 3.16 -2.18
CA GLN A 190 24.17 4.37 -2.34
C GLN A 190 25.27 4.49 -1.28
N GLN A 191 24.98 4.16 -0.02
CA GLN A 191 25.98 4.19 1.06
C GLN A 191 27.16 3.24 0.83
N VAL A 192 26.94 2.14 0.11
CA VAL A 192 27.98 1.15 -0.22
C VAL A 192 28.55 1.32 -1.64
N GLY A 193 28.29 2.47 -2.28
CA GLY A 193 28.83 2.77 -3.62
C GLY A 193 28.13 2.08 -4.77
N LEU A 194 26.96 1.46 -4.55
CA LEU A 194 26.15 0.87 -5.60
C LEU A 194 25.14 1.86 -6.18
N THR A 195 24.96 1.84 -7.49
CA THR A 195 23.91 2.59 -8.19
C THR A 195 22.76 1.66 -8.59
N VAL A 196 21.54 1.92 -8.10
CA VAL A 196 20.35 1.14 -8.46
C VAL A 196 19.83 1.56 -9.85
N LYS A 197 19.83 0.64 -10.80
CA LYS A 197 19.31 0.81 -12.17
C LYS A 197 17.84 0.41 -12.28
N ALA A 198 17.44 -0.65 -11.56
CA ALA A 198 16.05 -1.10 -11.49
C ALA A 198 15.76 -1.64 -10.09
N LEU A 199 14.53 -1.42 -9.61
CA LEU A 199 14.05 -1.95 -8.34
C LEU A 199 12.62 -2.47 -8.55
N ARG A 200 12.43 -3.77 -8.31
CA ARG A 200 11.16 -4.46 -8.51
C ARG A 200 10.77 -5.25 -7.28
N ARG A 201 9.63 -4.96 -6.68
CA ARG A 201 9.07 -5.80 -5.62
C ARG A 201 8.44 -7.04 -6.23
N VAL A 202 8.89 -8.22 -5.80
CA VAL A 202 8.42 -9.51 -6.34
C VAL A 202 7.59 -10.30 -5.35
N ARG A 203 7.66 -9.97 -4.04
CA ARG A 203 6.91 -10.67 -3.00
C ARG A 203 6.56 -9.72 -1.86
N GLU A 204 5.40 -9.92 -1.25
CA GLU A 204 4.96 -9.28 -0.01
C GLU A 204 4.26 -10.32 0.87
N GLY A 205 4.78 -10.56 2.07
CA GLY A 205 4.44 -11.74 2.86
C GLY A 205 4.71 -13.02 2.07
N GLN A 206 3.69 -13.86 1.92
CA GLN A 206 3.77 -15.10 1.13
C GLN A 206 3.26 -14.93 -0.31
N VAL A 207 2.67 -13.77 -0.65
CA VAL A 207 2.12 -13.51 -1.98
C VAL A 207 3.21 -13.10 -2.95
N GLN A 208 3.30 -13.80 -4.07
CA GLN A 208 4.31 -13.59 -5.10
C GLN A 208 3.70 -12.95 -6.35
N LEU A 209 4.46 -12.05 -7.00
CA LEU A 209 4.05 -11.41 -8.24
C LEU A 209 3.80 -12.42 -9.37
N GLY A 210 4.60 -13.48 -9.43
CA GLY A 210 4.51 -14.51 -10.45
C GLY A 210 4.68 -13.95 -11.87
N GLY A 211 3.92 -14.52 -12.81
CA GLY A 211 3.94 -14.16 -14.22
C GLY A 211 3.05 -12.98 -14.60
N LEU A 212 2.52 -12.20 -13.67
CA LEU A 212 1.65 -11.06 -13.98
C LEU A 212 2.41 -10.02 -14.82
N LYS A 213 1.88 -9.69 -16.01
CA LYS A 213 2.53 -8.74 -16.94
C LYS A 213 2.56 -7.32 -16.35
N LEU A 214 3.58 -6.57 -16.71
CA LEU A 214 3.76 -5.18 -16.28
C LEU A 214 2.55 -4.30 -16.67
N GLY A 215 2.06 -3.48 -15.74
CA GLY A 215 0.88 -2.64 -15.92
C GLY A 215 -0.46 -3.39 -15.85
N LYS A 216 -0.44 -4.70 -15.63
CA LYS A 216 -1.67 -5.50 -15.46
C LYS A 216 -1.92 -5.79 -14.00
N TRP A 217 -3.21 -5.99 -13.69
CA TRP A 217 -3.68 -6.40 -12.38
C TRP A 217 -4.55 -7.66 -12.49
N ARG A 218 -4.73 -8.34 -11.37
CA ARG A 218 -5.69 -9.44 -11.19
C ARG A 218 -6.23 -9.45 -9.77
N TYR A 219 -7.33 -10.12 -9.56
CA TYR A 219 -7.77 -10.45 -8.21
C TYR A 219 -6.79 -11.43 -7.56
N LEU A 220 -6.63 -11.32 -6.25
CA LEU A 220 -5.98 -12.36 -5.45
C LEU A 220 -6.87 -13.60 -5.40
N THR A 221 -6.25 -14.77 -5.32
CA THR A 221 -6.97 -16.01 -5.04
C THR A 221 -7.40 -16.06 -3.57
N GLU A 222 -8.38 -16.89 -3.24
CA GLU A 222 -8.80 -17.08 -1.85
C GLU A 222 -7.65 -17.53 -0.95
N GLU A 223 -6.76 -18.38 -1.47
CA GLU A 223 -5.57 -18.84 -0.77
C GLU A 223 -4.60 -17.65 -0.49
N GLU A 224 -4.32 -16.81 -1.48
CA GLU A 224 -3.49 -15.62 -1.31
C GLU A 224 -4.09 -14.65 -0.28
N VAL A 225 -5.40 -14.45 -0.30
CA VAL A 225 -6.12 -13.64 0.70
C VAL A 225 -6.00 -14.25 2.10
N ALA A 226 -6.17 -15.57 2.23
CA ALA A 226 -6.04 -16.28 3.50
C ALA A 226 -4.61 -16.13 4.07
N LEU A 227 -3.57 -16.27 3.22
CA LEU A 227 -2.17 -16.08 3.61
C LEU A 227 -1.90 -14.66 4.12
N LEU A 228 -2.47 -13.63 3.49
CA LEU A 228 -2.32 -12.24 3.95
C LEU A 228 -3.06 -11.97 5.26
N LYS A 229 -4.22 -12.60 5.46
CA LYS A 229 -5.01 -12.46 6.70
C LYS A 229 -4.41 -13.21 7.90
N ALA A 230 -3.55 -14.18 7.63
CA ALA A 230 -2.86 -14.97 8.67
C ALA A 230 -1.59 -14.30 9.22
N LEU A 231 -1.10 -13.20 8.57
CA LEU A 231 0.01 -12.36 9.05
C LEU A 231 -0.46 -11.49 10.22
#